data_ba736dffe1c752a1682176fa8385f4ba
#
_entry.id   ba736dffe1c752a1682176fa8385f4ba
#
_cell.length_a   1.000
_cell.length_b   1.000
_cell.length_c   1.000
_cell.angle_alpha   90.00
_cell.angle_beta   90.00
_cell.angle_gamma   90.00
#
_symmetry.space_group_name_H-M   'P 1'
#
loop_
_entity.id
_entity.type
_entity.pdbx_description
1 polymer ?
#
loop_
_entity_poly.entity_id
_entity_poly.type
_entity_poly.pdbx_seq_one_letter_code
_entity_poly.pdbx_strand_id
1 'polypeptide(L)'
;MEVNLTENAKCLRIYIGESDLWQGKPLYYVLLEVFLKEGMAGATVTRAIAGFGAQSRIHTAAILRLSEDLPLVIEVVDSSEKISKVLDKVYPMVREGLILLEDVKVIKYTHRYLNPLPADRLVSDVMTRDIKILSPMQTVRQAWEQMLNQQIKAMPIVNAEGKVIGILTDEDLMIRTGITQRLSISKQLDEATIKQELGQLESTPLLVADIMSKPVITVSAESSLGFAVNLMKKHQLKRLPVVDTSGKLVGNISRFDILRLVVPTSTKEL
;
A
#
# COMPACT_ATOMS: atom_id res chain seq x y z
N MET A 1 -17.30 2.99 10.61
CA MET A 1 -18.74 3.16 10.28
C MET A 1 -19.12 1.95 9.46
N GLU A 2 -19.72 0.95 10.05
CA GLU A 2 -20.29 -0.19 9.31
C GLU A 2 -21.40 0.35 8.42
N VAL A 3 -21.21 0.23 7.13
CA VAL A 3 -22.29 0.52 6.17
C VAL A 3 -23.24 -0.66 6.24
N ASN A 4 -24.33 -0.49 6.99
CA ASN A 4 -25.38 -1.49 7.09
C ASN A 4 -26.22 -1.44 5.80
N LEU A 5 -25.72 -2.12 4.74
CA LEU A 5 -26.38 -2.21 3.43
C LEU A 5 -27.63 -3.11 3.45
N THR A 6 -27.98 -3.70 4.61
CA THR A 6 -28.95 -4.80 4.67
C THR A 6 -30.40 -4.36 4.69
N GLU A 7 -30.75 -3.13 5.07
CA GLU A 7 -32.17 -2.78 5.30
C GLU A 7 -32.81 -1.85 4.24
N ASN A 8 -32.02 -1.08 3.47
CA ASN A 8 -32.55 -0.17 2.44
C ASN A 8 -31.54 0.03 1.29
N ALA A 9 -31.12 -1.05 0.66
CA ALA A 9 -30.22 -0.96 -0.48
C ALA A 9 -31.01 -0.75 -1.78
N LYS A 10 -30.40 0.06 -2.68
CA LYS A 10 -30.87 0.24 -4.05
C LYS A 10 -29.80 -0.15 -5.04
N CYS A 11 -30.24 -0.71 -6.15
CA CYS A 11 -29.40 -0.94 -7.33
C CYS A 11 -29.70 0.16 -8.35
N LEU A 12 -28.70 0.97 -8.63
CA LEU A 12 -28.71 1.92 -9.75
C LEU A 12 -28.08 1.21 -10.95
N ARG A 13 -28.83 1.11 -12.05
CA ARG A 13 -28.35 0.50 -13.29
C ARG A 13 -28.47 1.51 -14.41
N ILE A 14 -27.37 1.74 -15.14
CA ILE A 14 -27.28 2.72 -16.21
C ILE A 14 -26.86 2.00 -17.49
N TYR A 15 -27.66 2.13 -18.55
CA TYR A 15 -27.41 1.58 -19.86
C TYR A 15 -27.00 2.72 -20.80
N ILE A 16 -25.83 2.64 -21.40
CA ILE A 16 -25.26 3.63 -22.32
C ILE A 16 -24.56 2.91 -23.48
N GLY A 17 -24.18 3.64 -24.51
CA GLY A 17 -23.29 3.18 -25.57
C GLY A 17 -21.81 3.21 -25.12
N GLU A 18 -21.01 2.31 -25.68
CA GLU A 18 -19.56 2.30 -25.42
C GLU A 18 -18.88 3.59 -25.96
N SER A 19 -19.40 4.14 -27.05
CA SER A 19 -18.91 5.37 -27.69
C SER A 19 -19.39 6.66 -27.03
N ASP A 20 -20.31 6.58 -26.04
CA ASP A 20 -20.83 7.76 -25.37
C ASP A 20 -19.75 8.57 -24.66
N LEU A 21 -19.78 9.87 -24.87
CA LEU A 21 -18.78 10.79 -24.32
C LEU A 21 -19.42 11.83 -23.38
N TRP A 22 -18.69 12.15 -22.32
CA TRP A 22 -18.95 13.31 -21.48
C TRP A 22 -17.70 14.19 -21.43
N GLN A 23 -17.83 15.43 -21.93
CA GLN A 23 -16.73 16.39 -21.99
C GLN A 23 -15.45 15.82 -22.67
N GLY A 24 -15.63 15.02 -23.74
CA GLY A 24 -14.54 14.44 -24.51
C GLY A 24 -13.89 13.19 -23.90
N LYS A 25 -14.41 12.67 -22.78
CA LYS A 25 -13.96 11.42 -22.15
C LYS A 25 -15.05 10.36 -22.26
N PRO A 26 -14.69 9.05 -22.29
CA PRO A 26 -15.66 7.97 -22.25
C PRO A 26 -16.62 8.12 -21.06
N LEU A 27 -17.93 8.15 -21.30
CA LEU A 27 -18.93 8.40 -20.28
C LEU A 27 -18.87 7.38 -19.13
N TYR A 28 -18.72 6.09 -19.47
CA TYR A 28 -18.62 5.04 -18.44
C TYR A 28 -17.46 5.28 -17.45
N TYR A 29 -16.32 5.77 -17.96
CA TYR A 29 -15.15 6.05 -17.12
C TYR A 29 -15.41 7.23 -16.18
N VAL A 30 -16.03 8.29 -16.70
CA VAL A 30 -16.37 9.47 -15.89
C VAL A 30 -17.41 9.09 -14.80
N LEU A 31 -18.38 8.25 -15.13
CA LEU A 31 -19.35 7.75 -14.14
C LEU A 31 -18.65 6.95 -13.02
N LEU A 32 -17.68 6.09 -13.36
CA LEU A 32 -16.87 5.38 -12.37
C LEU A 32 -16.06 6.32 -11.46
N GLU A 33 -15.47 7.39 -12.04
CA GLU A 33 -14.76 8.41 -11.25
C GLU A 33 -15.71 9.12 -10.27
N VAL A 34 -16.94 9.42 -10.69
CA VAL A 34 -17.96 10.04 -9.82
C VAL A 34 -18.34 9.07 -8.69
N PHE A 35 -18.61 7.80 -8.98
CA PHE A 35 -18.98 6.80 -7.97
C PHE A 35 -17.87 6.61 -6.94
N LEU A 36 -16.60 6.54 -7.41
CA LEU A 36 -15.44 6.42 -6.53
C LEU A 36 -15.31 7.64 -5.61
N LYS A 37 -15.47 8.84 -6.17
CA LYS A 37 -15.36 10.11 -5.41
C LYS A 37 -16.46 10.26 -4.37
N GLU A 38 -17.68 9.78 -4.67
CA GLU A 38 -18.82 9.81 -3.75
C GLU A 38 -18.77 8.67 -2.71
N GLY A 39 -17.72 7.84 -2.74
CA GLY A 39 -17.51 6.76 -1.77
C GLY A 39 -18.57 5.67 -1.86
N MET A 40 -19.02 5.33 -3.07
CA MET A 40 -19.93 4.20 -3.30
C MET A 40 -19.24 2.89 -2.93
N ALA A 41 -20.03 1.90 -2.50
CA ALA A 41 -19.53 0.60 -2.07
C ALA A 41 -18.82 -0.17 -3.21
N GLY A 42 -19.25 0.03 -4.44
CA GLY A 42 -18.65 -0.53 -5.64
C GLY A 42 -19.45 -0.20 -6.88
N ALA A 43 -18.83 -0.28 -8.04
CA ALA A 43 -19.47 -0.15 -9.33
C ALA A 43 -18.91 -1.18 -10.30
N THR A 44 -19.76 -1.76 -11.12
CA THR A 44 -19.38 -2.74 -12.16
C THR A 44 -19.80 -2.22 -13.51
N VAL A 45 -18.93 -2.30 -14.51
CA VAL A 45 -19.25 -2.05 -15.91
C VAL A 45 -19.20 -3.37 -16.64
N THR A 46 -20.33 -3.71 -17.28
CA THR A 46 -20.46 -4.91 -18.09
C THR A 46 -20.69 -4.50 -19.55
N ARG A 47 -19.89 -5.05 -20.44
CA ARG A 47 -20.06 -4.86 -21.89
C ARG A 47 -21.00 -5.94 -22.42
N ALA A 48 -22.11 -5.54 -23.01
CA ALA A 48 -23.00 -6.49 -23.64
C ALA A 48 -22.42 -7.02 -24.97
N ILE A 49 -22.73 -8.25 -25.29
CA ILE A 49 -22.32 -8.86 -26.58
C ILE A 49 -23.18 -8.40 -27.75
N ALA A 50 -24.40 -7.97 -27.47
CA ALA A 50 -25.33 -7.41 -28.44
C ALA A 50 -26.46 -6.68 -27.73
N GLY A 51 -27.12 -5.78 -28.41
CA GLY A 51 -28.30 -5.07 -27.91
C GLY A 51 -28.90 -4.15 -28.98
N PHE A 52 -30.07 -3.60 -28.70
CA PHE A 52 -30.65 -2.51 -29.47
C PHE A 52 -31.30 -1.52 -28.54
N GLY A 53 -31.25 -0.25 -28.88
CA GLY A 53 -31.86 0.84 -28.12
C GLY A 53 -32.98 1.52 -28.91
N ALA A 54 -33.29 2.78 -28.58
CA ALA A 54 -34.35 3.60 -29.15
C ALA A 54 -34.28 3.74 -30.70
N GLN A 55 -33.11 3.62 -31.28
CA GLN A 55 -32.91 3.71 -32.72
C GLN A 55 -33.12 2.37 -33.47
N SER A 56 -33.57 1.31 -32.78
CA SER A 56 -33.91 -0.01 -33.36
C SER A 56 -32.84 -0.67 -34.20
N ARG A 57 -31.56 -0.28 -34.04
CA ARG A 57 -30.42 -0.93 -34.69
C ARG A 57 -29.80 -1.94 -33.73
N ILE A 58 -29.60 -3.16 -34.25
CA ILE A 58 -28.93 -4.22 -33.49
C ILE A 58 -27.42 -3.96 -33.54
N HIS A 59 -26.82 -3.74 -32.38
CA HIS A 59 -25.38 -3.67 -32.18
C HIS A 59 -24.89 -5.03 -31.69
N THR A 60 -23.94 -5.64 -32.37
CA THR A 60 -23.44 -6.98 -32.03
C THR A 60 -21.95 -7.12 -32.35
N ALA A 61 -21.21 -7.75 -31.45
CA ALA A 61 -19.82 -8.11 -31.65
C ALA A 61 -19.59 -9.17 -32.74
N ALA A 62 -20.63 -9.88 -33.17
CA ALA A 62 -20.53 -10.95 -34.17
C ALA A 62 -20.31 -10.44 -35.59
N ILE A 63 -20.59 -9.16 -35.87
CA ILE A 63 -20.37 -8.54 -37.19
C ILE A 63 -19.15 -7.64 -37.08
N LEU A 64 -17.99 -8.17 -37.35
CA LEU A 64 -16.61 -7.66 -37.14
C LEU A 64 -16.27 -6.31 -37.80
N ARG A 65 -17.23 -5.59 -38.43
CA ARG A 65 -16.94 -4.32 -39.13
C ARG A 65 -18.01 -3.23 -39.03
N LEU A 66 -19.12 -3.41 -38.27
CA LEU A 66 -20.23 -2.45 -38.34
C LEU A 66 -20.80 -1.99 -36.95
N SER A 67 -20.30 -2.48 -35.83
CA SER A 67 -20.75 -2.02 -34.51
C SER A 67 -19.55 -1.69 -33.62
N GLU A 68 -19.07 -0.45 -33.72
CA GLU A 68 -18.08 0.10 -32.76
C GLU A 68 -18.73 0.53 -31.46
N ASP A 69 -20.05 0.44 -31.32
CA ASP A 69 -20.84 0.92 -30.19
C ASP A 69 -21.67 -0.19 -29.55
N LEU A 70 -21.06 -0.94 -28.65
CA LEU A 70 -21.78 -1.97 -27.88
C LEU A 70 -22.40 -1.37 -26.61
N PRO A 71 -23.57 -1.89 -26.18
CA PRO A 71 -24.17 -1.44 -24.93
C PRO A 71 -23.27 -1.74 -23.72
N LEU A 72 -23.12 -0.75 -22.87
CA LEU A 72 -22.50 -0.89 -21.55
C LEU A 72 -23.59 -0.79 -20.48
N VAL A 73 -23.48 -1.65 -19.48
CA VAL A 73 -24.33 -1.64 -18.29
C VAL A 73 -23.44 -1.30 -17.10
N ILE A 74 -23.71 -0.17 -16.47
CA ILE A 74 -23.05 0.22 -15.22
C ILE A 74 -24.00 -0.09 -14.07
N GLU A 75 -23.54 -0.87 -13.11
CA GLU A 75 -24.34 -1.28 -11.95
C GLU A 75 -23.65 -0.86 -10.65
N VAL A 76 -24.43 -0.24 -9.75
CA VAL A 76 -23.99 0.23 -8.45
C VAL A 76 -25.03 -0.15 -7.41
N VAL A 77 -24.60 -0.81 -6.33
CA VAL A 77 -25.48 -1.14 -5.19
C VAL A 77 -24.93 -0.43 -3.95
N ASP A 78 -25.78 0.39 -3.32
CA ASP A 78 -25.45 1.07 -2.07
C ASP A 78 -26.73 1.41 -1.30
N SER A 79 -26.62 2.10 -0.17
CA SER A 79 -27.76 2.61 0.59
C SER A 79 -28.59 3.59 -0.24
N SER A 80 -29.91 3.62 0.01
CA SER A 80 -30.84 4.51 -0.68
C SER A 80 -30.41 5.99 -0.62
N GLU A 81 -29.84 6.42 0.51
CA GLU A 81 -29.37 7.79 0.68
C GLU A 81 -28.20 8.13 -0.26
N LYS A 82 -27.19 7.25 -0.33
CA LYS A 82 -26.03 7.47 -1.21
C LYS A 82 -26.41 7.40 -2.68
N ILE A 83 -27.25 6.43 -3.05
CA ILE A 83 -27.76 6.31 -4.43
C ILE A 83 -28.50 7.58 -4.83
N SER A 84 -29.37 8.13 -3.98
CA SER A 84 -30.08 9.38 -4.29
C SER A 84 -29.12 10.53 -4.52
N LYS A 85 -28.10 10.71 -3.65
CA LYS A 85 -27.10 11.78 -3.79
C LYS A 85 -26.27 11.65 -5.07
N VAL A 86 -25.89 10.43 -5.44
CA VAL A 86 -25.10 10.23 -6.66
C VAL A 86 -25.94 10.34 -7.91
N LEU A 87 -27.21 9.94 -7.85
CA LEU A 87 -28.14 10.05 -8.98
C LEU A 87 -28.29 11.50 -9.46
N ASP A 88 -28.40 12.47 -8.56
CA ASP A 88 -28.47 13.89 -8.91
C ASP A 88 -27.25 14.37 -9.72
N LYS A 89 -26.09 13.75 -9.49
CA LYS A 89 -24.83 14.09 -10.19
C LYS A 89 -24.71 13.40 -11.54
N VAL A 90 -25.14 12.15 -11.64
CA VAL A 90 -24.96 11.35 -12.87
C VAL A 90 -26.12 11.53 -13.86
N TYR A 91 -27.32 11.86 -13.38
CA TYR A 91 -28.50 12.06 -14.21
C TYR A 91 -28.27 13.02 -15.38
N PRO A 92 -27.69 14.22 -15.18
CA PRO A 92 -27.45 15.16 -16.29
C PRO A 92 -26.35 14.69 -17.26
N MET A 93 -25.56 13.69 -16.89
CA MET A 93 -24.47 13.18 -17.70
C MET A 93 -24.95 12.15 -18.74
N VAL A 94 -26.04 11.44 -18.41
CA VAL A 94 -26.63 10.44 -19.30
C VAL A 94 -27.70 11.10 -20.16
N ARG A 95 -27.28 11.54 -21.36
CA ARG A 95 -28.17 12.22 -22.34
C ARG A 95 -29.00 11.25 -23.14
N GLU A 96 -28.40 10.14 -23.51
CA GLU A 96 -29.01 9.01 -24.19
C GLU A 96 -28.75 7.75 -23.38
N GLY A 97 -29.74 6.88 -23.24
CA GLY A 97 -29.63 5.66 -22.47
C GLY A 97 -30.81 5.44 -21.52
N LEU A 98 -30.63 4.54 -20.58
CA LEU A 98 -31.65 4.18 -19.60
C LEU A 98 -31.05 4.18 -18.20
N ILE A 99 -31.71 4.83 -17.27
CA ILE A 99 -31.38 4.77 -15.84
C ILE A 99 -32.49 4.02 -15.12
N LEU A 100 -32.16 2.93 -14.46
CA LEU A 100 -33.08 2.14 -13.64
C LEU A 100 -32.66 2.24 -12.17
N LEU A 101 -33.67 2.27 -11.31
CA LEU A 101 -33.50 2.21 -9.87
C LEU A 101 -34.39 1.11 -9.30
N GLU A 102 -33.78 0.14 -8.63
CA GLU A 102 -34.47 -1.01 -8.07
C GLU A 102 -34.17 -1.11 -6.57
N ASP A 103 -35.19 -1.53 -5.78
CA ASP A 103 -34.99 -1.91 -4.40
C ASP A 103 -34.40 -3.32 -4.37
N VAL A 104 -33.28 -3.50 -3.66
CA VAL A 104 -32.58 -4.79 -3.62
C VAL A 104 -32.31 -5.20 -2.17
N LYS A 105 -32.39 -6.51 -1.91
CA LYS A 105 -32.01 -7.07 -0.63
C LYS A 105 -30.57 -7.58 -0.71
N VAL A 106 -29.65 -6.91 -0.03
CA VAL A 106 -28.27 -7.36 0.09
C VAL A 106 -28.18 -8.43 1.17
N ILE A 107 -27.89 -9.66 0.79
CA ILE A 107 -27.78 -10.79 1.72
C ILE A 107 -26.44 -10.78 2.45
N LYS A 108 -25.38 -10.40 1.76
CA LYS A 108 -24.04 -10.33 2.33
C LYS A 108 -23.20 -9.34 1.55
N TYR A 109 -22.61 -8.41 2.25
CA TYR A 109 -21.59 -7.53 1.71
C TYR A 109 -20.34 -7.64 2.58
N THR A 110 -19.24 -8.10 2.00
CA THR A 110 -17.97 -8.20 2.70
C THR A 110 -16.97 -7.31 1.98
N HIS A 111 -16.50 -6.31 2.68
CA HIS A 111 -15.45 -5.43 2.21
C HIS A 111 -14.29 -5.52 3.19
N ARG A 112 -13.10 -5.78 2.68
CA ARG A 112 -11.89 -5.65 3.49
C ARG A 112 -11.52 -4.17 3.55
N TYR A 113 -12.09 -3.48 4.52
CA TYR A 113 -11.58 -2.15 4.85
C TYR A 113 -10.23 -2.30 5.54
N LEU A 114 -9.23 -1.59 5.06
CA LEU A 114 -8.12 -1.27 5.91
C LEU A 114 -8.65 -0.29 6.97
N ASN A 115 -8.39 -0.56 8.23
CA ASN A 115 -8.69 0.41 9.27
C ASN A 115 -7.98 1.73 8.94
N PRO A 116 -8.61 2.89 9.16
CA PRO A 116 -7.92 4.16 8.97
C PRO A 116 -6.67 4.17 9.85
N LEU A 117 -5.56 4.70 9.30
CA LEU A 117 -4.34 4.86 10.08
C LEU A 117 -4.66 5.71 11.31
N PRO A 118 -4.39 5.22 12.54
CA PRO A 118 -4.54 6.01 13.75
C PRO A 118 -3.40 7.05 13.82
N ALA A 119 -3.54 8.11 13.00
CA ALA A 119 -2.47 9.07 12.73
C ALA A 119 -1.98 9.80 13.98
N ASP A 120 -2.87 10.01 14.97
CA ASP A 120 -2.58 10.71 16.23
C ASP A 120 -1.92 9.81 17.28
N ARG A 121 -1.91 8.49 17.07
CA ARG A 121 -1.25 7.55 17.97
C ARG A 121 0.25 7.81 18.01
N LEU A 122 0.89 7.64 19.17
CA LEU A 122 2.32 7.87 19.32
C LEU A 122 3.15 6.74 18.69
N VAL A 123 4.32 7.09 18.17
CA VAL A 123 5.30 6.14 17.66
C VAL A 123 5.71 5.15 18.74
N SER A 124 5.87 5.61 19.99
CA SER A 124 6.20 4.79 21.17
C SER A 124 5.25 3.63 21.43
N ASP A 125 3.97 3.75 21.01
CA ASP A 125 2.94 2.74 21.24
C ASP A 125 3.02 1.58 20.25
N VAL A 126 3.74 1.80 19.13
CA VAL A 126 3.75 0.89 17.97
C VAL A 126 5.15 0.37 17.65
N MET A 127 6.18 1.12 18.04
CA MET A 127 7.57 0.78 17.74
C MET A 127 7.99 -0.57 18.34
N THR A 128 8.90 -1.26 17.68
CA THR A 128 9.64 -2.39 18.23
C THR A 128 10.74 -1.87 19.14
N ARG A 129 10.82 -2.37 20.38
CA ARG A 129 11.81 -1.95 21.40
C ARG A 129 13.05 -2.83 21.44
N ASP A 130 12.92 -4.13 21.15
CA ASP A 130 14.07 -5.04 21.05
C ASP A 130 14.80 -4.80 19.72
N ILE A 131 15.77 -3.86 19.74
CA ILE A 131 16.50 -3.45 18.56
C ILE A 131 17.91 -4.00 18.64
N LYS A 132 18.33 -4.61 17.56
CA LYS A 132 19.73 -4.99 17.38
C LYS A 132 20.48 -3.79 16.81
N ILE A 133 21.60 -3.49 17.41
CA ILE A 133 22.45 -2.34 17.11
C ILE A 133 23.85 -2.80 16.68
N LEU A 134 24.55 -1.91 15.99
CA LEU A 134 25.96 -2.05 15.68
C LEU A 134 26.79 -0.94 16.38
N SER A 135 28.03 -1.27 16.69
CA SER A 135 29.03 -0.30 17.09
C SER A 135 29.79 0.22 15.86
N PRO A 136 30.17 1.52 15.81
CA PRO A 136 31.00 2.04 14.72
C PRO A 136 32.38 1.36 14.64
N MET A 137 32.87 0.79 15.75
CA MET A 137 34.17 0.11 15.85
C MET A 137 34.13 -1.37 15.51
N GLN A 138 32.95 -1.94 15.25
CA GLN A 138 32.84 -3.31 14.74
C GLN A 138 33.40 -3.41 13.33
N THR A 139 33.99 -4.56 12.99
CA THR A 139 34.37 -4.84 11.61
C THR A 139 33.14 -5.09 10.76
N VAL A 140 33.22 -4.78 9.48
CA VAL A 140 32.14 -5.02 8.50
C VAL A 140 31.76 -6.50 8.49
N ARG A 141 32.73 -7.41 8.61
CA ARG A 141 32.51 -8.84 8.73
C ARG A 141 31.60 -9.19 9.91
N GLN A 142 31.92 -8.69 11.11
CA GLN A 142 31.11 -8.94 12.31
C GLN A 142 29.67 -8.40 12.13
N ALA A 143 29.53 -7.23 11.53
CA ALA A 143 28.24 -6.64 11.25
C ALA A 143 27.43 -7.50 10.25
N TRP A 144 28.07 -7.98 9.20
CA TRP A 144 27.43 -8.83 8.20
C TRP A 144 26.99 -10.18 8.78
N GLU A 145 27.85 -10.85 9.57
CA GLU A 145 27.52 -12.08 10.29
C GLU A 145 26.31 -11.86 11.24
N GLN A 146 26.31 -10.75 11.98
CA GLN A 146 25.22 -10.41 12.88
C GLN A 146 23.90 -10.16 12.11
N MET A 147 23.95 -9.42 11.00
CA MET A 147 22.78 -9.17 10.15
C MET A 147 22.25 -10.46 9.53
N LEU A 148 23.14 -11.34 9.08
CA LEU A 148 22.80 -12.62 8.47
C LEU A 148 22.11 -13.56 9.48
N ASN A 149 22.76 -13.78 10.66
CA ASN A 149 22.24 -14.68 11.70
C ASN A 149 20.89 -14.24 12.25
N GLN A 150 20.69 -12.93 12.34
CA GLN A 150 19.43 -12.35 12.86
C GLN A 150 18.41 -12.02 11.76
N GLN A 151 18.77 -12.20 10.48
CA GLN A 151 17.93 -11.91 9.32
C GLN A 151 17.45 -10.45 9.25
N ILE A 152 18.30 -9.53 9.68
CA ILE A 152 18.02 -8.10 9.74
C ILE A 152 18.71 -7.41 8.57
N LYS A 153 17.93 -6.70 7.76
CA LYS A 153 18.41 -6.02 6.54
C LYS A 153 18.91 -4.59 6.76
N ALA A 154 18.75 -4.04 7.96
CA ALA A 154 19.24 -2.72 8.32
C ALA A 154 19.36 -2.61 9.83
N MET A 155 20.49 -2.17 10.31
CA MET A 155 20.77 -1.99 11.74
C MET A 155 21.25 -0.57 12.01
N PRO A 156 20.70 0.10 13.04
CA PRO A 156 21.22 1.39 13.49
C PRO A 156 22.57 1.22 14.18
N ILE A 157 23.43 2.23 13.99
CA ILE A 157 24.74 2.32 14.62
C ILE A 157 24.66 3.38 15.69
N VAL A 158 25.07 3.04 16.91
CA VAL A 158 25.03 3.94 18.05
C VAL A 158 26.45 4.18 18.58
N ASN A 159 26.68 5.39 19.10
CA ASN A 159 27.90 5.73 19.80
C ASN A 159 27.86 5.26 21.29
N ALA A 160 28.92 5.54 22.03
CA ALA A 160 29.02 5.15 23.45
C ALA A 160 27.91 5.74 24.33
N GLU A 161 27.34 6.89 23.94
CA GLU A 161 26.24 7.57 24.64
C GLU A 161 24.86 7.00 24.25
N GLY A 162 24.82 6.02 23.32
CA GLY A 162 23.57 5.42 22.82
C GLY A 162 22.85 6.25 21.76
N LYS A 163 23.48 7.31 21.23
CA LYS A 163 22.91 8.14 20.16
C LYS A 163 23.11 7.49 18.80
N VAL A 164 22.09 7.61 17.94
CA VAL A 164 22.16 7.12 16.57
C VAL A 164 23.09 7.98 15.73
N ILE A 165 24.16 7.39 15.19
CA ILE A 165 25.18 8.08 14.39
C ILE A 165 25.25 7.60 12.94
N GLY A 166 24.64 6.46 12.64
CA GLY A 166 24.63 5.86 11.32
C GLY A 166 23.58 4.76 11.20
N ILE A 167 23.41 4.27 9.99
CA ILE A 167 22.65 3.06 9.69
C ILE A 167 23.44 2.23 8.68
N LEU A 168 23.46 0.92 8.86
CA LEU A 168 24.03 -0.03 7.91
C LEU A 168 22.93 -0.88 7.33
N THR A 169 22.84 -0.92 6.00
CA THR A 169 21.87 -1.73 5.26
C THR A 169 22.56 -2.84 4.48
N ASP A 170 21.80 -3.85 4.05
CA ASP A 170 22.27 -4.87 3.12
C ASP A 170 22.74 -4.26 1.77
N GLU A 171 22.16 -3.14 1.38
CA GLU A 171 22.55 -2.40 0.18
C GLU A 171 23.91 -1.68 0.36
N ASP A 172 24.15 -1.07 1.53
CA ASP A 172 25.46 -0.47 1.85
C ASP A 172 26.57 -1.51 1.80
N LEU A 173 26.34 -2.70 2.35
CA LEU A 173 27.26 -3.82 2.30
C LEU A 173 27.60 -4.22 0.87
N MET A 174 26.59 -4.39 0.01
CA MET A 174 26.81 -4.74 -1.40
C MET A 174 27.61 -3.69 -2.16
N ILE A 175 27.20 -2.42 -2.06
CA ILE A 175 27.76 -1.34 -2.86
C ILE A 175 29.20 -1.00 -2.40
N ARG A 176 29.46 -1.01 -1.07
CA ARG A 176 30.70 -0.48 -0.50
C ARG A 176 31.76 -1.53 -0.21
N THR A 177 31.38 -2.82 -0.18
CA THR A 177 32.32 -3.91 0.12
C THR A 177 32.50 -4.90 -1.02
N GLY A 178 31.72 -4.78 -2.09
CA GLY A 178 31.76 -5.72 -3.22
C GLY A 178 31.09 -7.07 -2.96
N ILE A 179 30.38 -7.21 -1.85
CA ILE A 179 29.54 -8.40 -1.61
C ILE A 179 28.46 -8.45 -2.69
N THR A 180 28.41 -9.54 -3.46
CA THR A 180 27.52 -9.64 -4.63
C THR A 180 26.12 -10.15 -4.26
N GLN A 181 25.96 -10.77 -3.09
CA GLN A 181 24.75 -11.44 -2.67
C GLN A 181 23.96 -10.64 -1.62
N ARG A 182 22.65 -10.46 -1.87
CA ARG A 182 21.75 -9.84 -0.88
C ARG A 182 21.51 -10.79 0.29
N LEU A 183 21.42 -10.26 1.51
CA LEU A 183 21.08 -11.01 2.73
C LEU A 183 19.77 -11.82 2.58
N SER A 184 18.86 -11.39 1.72
CA SER A 184 17.59 -12.11 1.44
C SER A 184 17.79 -13.41 0.67
N ILE A 185 18.88 -13.55 -0.05
CA ILE A 185 19.22 -14.73 -0.89
C ILE A 185 20.20 -15.65 -0.15
N SER A 186 20.94 -15.12 0.81
CA SER A 186 21.99 -15.86 1.53
C SER A 186 21.52 -17.12 2.26
N LYS A 187 20.22 -17.21 2.57
CA LYS A 187 19.63 -18.47 3.08
C LYS A 187 19.61 -19.64 2.08
N GLN A 188 19.70 -19.33 0.80
CA GLN A 188 19.69 -20.32 -0.30
C GLN A 188 21.12 -20.62 -0.78
N LEU A 189 22.12 -19.90 -0.24
CA LEU A 189 23.51 -20.13 -0.57
C LEU A 189 24.07 -21.28 0.26
N ASP A 190 24.95 -22.03 -0.37
CA ASP A 190 25.73 -23.04 0.33
C ASP A 190 26.75 -22.38 1.30
N GLU A 191 27.18 -23.16 2.29
CA GLU A 191 28.14 -22.72 3.31
C GLU A 191 29.48 -22.27 2.69
N ALA A 192 29.87 -22.86 1.55
CA ALA A 192 31.12 -22.56 0.87
C ALA A 192 31.08 -21.15 0.25
N THR A 193 29.97 -20.77 -0.37
CA THR A 193 29.76 -19.43 -0.96
C THR A 193 29.76 -18.37 0.13
N ILE A 194 29.10 -18.63 1.27
CA ILE A 194 29.10 -17.71 2.42
C ILE A 194 30.51 -17.52 2.97
N LYS A 195 31.31 -18.60 3.10
CA LYS A 195 32.70 -18.54 3.55
C LYS A 195 33.59 -17.77 2.58
N GLN A 196 33.38 -17.93 1.28
CA GLN A 196 34.11 -17.21 0.25
C GLN A 196 33.86 -15.68 0.32
N GLU A 197 32.60 -15.27 0.44
CA GLU A 197 32.23 -13.85 0.59
C GLU A 197 32.82 -13.25 1.88
N LEU A 198 32.77 -14.00 3.00
CA LEU A 198 33.42 -13.61 4.26
C LEU A 198 34.94 -13.49 4.15
N GLY A 199 35.60 -14.38 3.40
CA GLY A 199 37.04 -14.35 3.15
C GLY A 199 37.47 -13.09 2.41
N GLN A 200 36.65 -12.55 1.52
CA GLN A 200 36.93 -11.28 0.84
C GLN A 200 36.96 -10.08 1.81
N LEU A 201 36.16 -10.12 2.88
CA LEU A 201 36.15 -9.09 3.92
C LEU A 201 37.33 -9.17 4.90
N GLU A 202 38.08 -10.29 4.93
CA GLU A 202 39.26 -10.47 5.78
C GLU A 202 40.46 -9.70 5.26
N SER A 203 40.57 -9.53 3.94
CA SER A 203 41.72 -8.87 3.29
C SER A 203 41.75 -7.36 3.52
N THR A 204 40.68 -6.75 4.00
CA THR A 204 40.63 -5.31 4.31
C THR A 204 39.83 -5.10 5.60
N PRO A 205 40.42 -4.72 6.72
CA PRO A 205 39.75 -4.51 8.00
C PRO A 205 38.93 -3.22 7.98
N LEU A 206 37.85 -3.19 7.16
CA LEU A 206 36.92 -2.08 7.15
C LEU A 206 36.05 -2.08 8.42
N LEU A 207 35.86 -0.93 9.01
CA LEU A 207 34.97 -0.71 10.13
C LEU A 207 33.59 -0.30 9.66
N VAL A 208 32.60 -0.56 10.49
CA VAL A 208 31.22 -0.13 10.25
C VAL A 208 31.14 1.39 10.06
N ALA A 209 31.97 2.16 10.78
CA ALA A 209 32.07 3.62 10.64
C ALA A 209 32.44 4.07 9.22
N ASP A 210 33.18 3.24 8.46
CA ASP A 210 33.69 3.59 7.14
C ASP A 210 32.62 3.43 6.05
N ILE A 211 31.66 2.51 6.30
CA ILE A 211 30.65 2.12 5.30
C ILE A 211 29.22 2.47 5.70
N MET A 212 28.96 2.98 6.91
CA MET A 212 27.63 3.36 7.35
C MET A 212 27.09 4.54 6.55
N SER A 213 25.78 4.55 6.32
CA SER A 213 25.06 5.70 5.76
C SER A 213 24.76 6.74 6.83
N LYS A 214 25.05 8.00 6.52
CA LYS A 214 24.77 9.20 7.36
C LYS A 214 24.54 10.44 6.48
N PRO A 215 23.72 11.44 6.95
CA PRO A 215 23.01 11.46 8.23
C PRO A 215 21.85 10.47 8.29
N VAL A 216 21.48 10.03 9.49
CA VAL A 216 20.34 9.14 9.71
C VAL A 216 19.09 9.94 9.99
N ILE A 217 18.00 9.62 9.28
CA ILE A 217 16.70 10.18 9.55
C ILE A 217 16.06 9.36 10.69
N THR A 218 15.82 9.99 11.81
CA THR A 218 15.20 9.41 13.00
C THR A 218 13.84 10.04 13.26
N VAL A 219 13.03 9.42 14.11
CA VAL A 219 11.75 9.96 14.58
C VAL A 219 11.71 9.91 16.09
N SER A 220 11.11 10.93 16.74
CA SER A 220 10.92 10.90 18.19
C SER A 220 9.86 9.87 18.58
N ALA A 221 10.07 9.22 19.74
CA ALA A 221 9.09 8.32 20.34
C ALA A 221 7.74 9.01 20.63
N GLU A 222 7.76 10.32 20.88
CA GLU A 222 6.59 11.14 21.15
C GLU A 222 5.92 11.70 19.88
N SER A 223 6.50 11.46 18.71
CA SER A 223 5.89 11.87 17.44
C SER A 223 4.65 11.04 17.14
N SER A 224 3.71 11.63 16.37
CA SER A 224 2.54 10.89 15.88
C SER A 224 2.91 9.90 14.78
N LEU A 225 2.13 8.83 14.61
CA LEU A 225 2.28 7.88 13.51
C LEU A 225 2.13 8.57 12.15
N GLY A 226 1.22 9.53 12.04
CA GLY A 226 1.05 10.32 10.83
C GLY A 226 2.33 11.03 10.41
N PHE A 227 3.05 11.62 11.38
CA PHE A 227 4.35 12.23 11.12
C PHE A 227 5.40 11.22 10.66
N ALA A 228 5.50 10.06 11.33
CA ALA A 228 6.43 9.00 10.96
C ALA A 228 6.15 8.48 9.53
N VAL A 229 4.89 8.28 9.18
CA VAL A 229 4.47 7.86 7.81
C VAL A 229 4.87 8.89 6.76
N ASN A 230 4.62 10.18 7.03
CA ASN A 230 5.00 11.26 6.12
C ASN A 230 6.51 11.33 5.94
N LEU A 231 7.29 11.12 7.01
CA LEU A 231 8.75 11.09 6.96
C LEU A 231 9.25 9.91 6.12
N MET A 232 8.69 8.72 6.33
CA MET A 232 8.99 7.52 5.51
C MET A 232 8.65 7.74 4.03
N LYS A 233 7.51 8.38 3.73
CA LYS A 233 7.09 8.68 2.35
C LYS A 233 8.02 9.69 1.69
N LYS A 234 8.30 10.81 2.37
CA LYS A 234 9.14 11.89 1.86
C LYS A 234 10.55 11.41 1.48
N HIS A 235 11.15 10.55 2.31
CA HIS A 235 12.50 10.06 2.15
C HIS A 235 12.58 8.63 1.58
N GLN A 236 11.45 8.06 1.15
CA GLN A 236 11.33 6.70 0.59
C GLN A 236 11.88 5.58 1.51
N LEU A 237 11.85 5.82 2.82
CA LEU A 237 12.36 4.90 3.83
C LEU A 237 11.35 3.81 4.16
N LYS A 238 11.84 2.61 4.48
CA LYS A 238 11.04 1.45 4.91
C LYS A 238 10.94 1.34 6.42
N ARG A 239 11.84 2.00 7.16
CA ARG A 239 11.93 2.02 8.62
C ARG A 239 12.62 3.29 9.10
N LEU A 240 12.38 3.64 10.36
CA LEU A 240 13.01 4.77 11.05
C LEU A 240 13.48 4.32 12.43
N PRO A 241 14.74 4.57 12.80
CA PRO A 241 15.15 4.51 14.20
C PRO A 241 14.36 5.53 15.03
N VAL A 242 13.91 5.08 16.19
CA VAL A 242 13.13 5.90 17.13
C VAL A 242 14.04 6.34 18.25
N VAL A 243 14.05 7.65 18.53
CA VAL A 243 14.89 8.23 19.56
C VAL A 243 14.04 8.89 20.65
N ASP A 244 14.59 8.97 21.85
CA ASP A 244 14.03 9.78 22.93
C ASP A 244 14.40 11.27 22.79
N THR A 245 13.99 12.08 23.78
CA THR A 245 14.26 13.51 23.82
C THR A 245 15.75 13.85 23.95
N SER A 246 16.58 12.89 24.41
CA SER A 246 18.04 13.04 24.49
C SER A 246 18.76 12.60 23.21
N GLY A 247 18.04 12.08 22.21
CA GLY A 247 18.55 11.54 20.96
C GLY A 247 19.08 10.10 21.07
N LYS A 248 18.85 9.40 22.19
CA LYS A 248 19.22 8.01 22.35
C LYS A 248 18.22 7.10 21.63
N LEU A 249 18.70 6.01 21.07
CA LEU A 249 17.90 5.00 20.42
C LEU A 249 17.02 4.26 21.44
N VAL A 250 15.70 4.29 21.25
CA VAL A 250 14.72 3.62 22.12
C VAL A 250 13.81 2.64 21.38
N GLY A 251 13.84 2.65 20.04
CA GLY A 251 12.97 1.81 19.24
C GLY A 251 13.30 1.87 17.75
N ASN A 252 12.54 1.10 17.00
CA ASN A 252 12.50 1.16 15.54
C ASN A 252 11.04 1.03 15.09
N ILE A 253 10.63 1.80 14.08
CA ILE A 253 9.32 1.68 13.47
C ILE A 253 9.48 1.40 11.99
N SER A 254 8.74 0.42 11.48
CA SER A 254 8.78 0.01 10.08
C SER A 254 7.41 0.16 9.41
N ARG A 255 7.37 0.13 8.07
CA ARG A 255 6.11 0.07 7.31
C ARG A 255 5.25 -1.14 7.72
N PHE A 256 5.88 -2.24 8.13
CA PHE A 256 5.17 -3.43 8.54
C PHE A 256 4.43 -3.25 9.87
N ASP A 257 5.03 -2.54 10.82
CA ASP A 257 4.39 -2.20 12.10
C ASP A 257 3.16 -1.34 11.86
N ILE A 258 3.23 -0.40 10.93
CA ILE A 258 2.13 0.47 10.52
C ILE A 258 1.03 -0.35 9.81
N LEU A 259 1.40 -1.25 8.88
CA LEU A 259 0.45 -2.09 8.17
C LEU A 259 -0.35 -3.00 9.12
N ARG A 260 0.26 -3.51 10.19
CA ARG A 260 -0.44 -4.32 11.19
C ARG A 260 -1.59 -3.57 11.87
N LEU A 261 -1.51 -2.25 11.97
CA LEU A 261 -2.58 -1.44 12.59
C LEU A 261 -3.77 -1.24 11.65
N VAL A 262 -3.52 -1.17 10.35
CA VAL A 262 -4.55 -0.91 9.35
C VAL A 262 -5.17 -2.19 8.77
N VAL A 263 -4.48 -3.33 8.89
CA VAL A 263 -5.04 -4.63 8.52
C VAL A 263 -5.93 -5.13 9.65
N PRO A 264 -7.22 -5.40 9.42
CA PRO A 264 -8.08 -5.98 10.42
C PRO A 264 -7.48 -7.29 10.93
N THR A 265 -7.32 -7.43 12.24
CA THR A 265 -7.07 -8.72 12.86
C THR A 265 -8.31 -9.59 12.59
N SER A 266 -8.16 -10.60 11.71
CA SER A 266 -9.18 -11.64 11.60
C SER A 266 -9.25 -12.30 12.98
N THR A 267 -10.30 -12.00 13.73
CA THR A 267 -10.70 -12.80 14.87
C THR A 267 -10.94 -14.21 14.32
N LYS A 268 -10.03 -15.13 14.59
CA LYS A 268 -10.30 -16.56 14.50
C LYS A 268 -11.29 -16.84 15.61
N GLU A 269 -12.56 -16.81 15.30
CA GLU A 269 -13.56 -17.61 15.98
C GLU A 269 -13.80 -18.82 15.07
N LEU A 270 -13.24 -19.94 15.51
CA LEU A 270 -13.67 -21.28 15.17
C LEU A 270 -14.67 -21.72 16.22
#